data_38aceaeefdcda876a7d0d9cc217491fb
#
_entry.id   38aceaeefdcda876a7d0d9cc217491fb
#
_cell.length_a   1.000
_cell.length_b   1.000
_cell.length_c   1.000
_cell.angle_alpha   90.00
_cell.angle_beta   90.00
_cell.angle_gamma   90.00
#
_symmetry.space_group_name_H-M   'P 1'
#
loop_
_entity.id
_entity.type
_entity.pdbx_description
1 polymer ?
#
loop_
_entity_poly.entity_id
_entity_poly.type
_entity_poly.pdbx_seq_one_letter_code
_entity_poly.pdbx_strand_id
1 'polypeptide(L)'
;MPINRPSQAKPRLRRRYLARRLEILRAAGKEFRLRGFAETGMRDIATAADLSPANLYNYFHGKHEILFFCQDVSLDRMIAALDEARRLRTSAAAKLRIVILSHLRCVLDEVEGSAAHLLTNALPPRLQRALVVKRDRYEEGVRQLIAAGARSGEFVACDPALAARAVLGALNWSVRWFNPDGPLTAAEIADGFADYLIRGLLAKPEALQRAASGGAVRRAGKPISHHLARRASAA
;
A
#
# COMPACT_ATOMS: atom_id res chain seq x y z
N MET A 1 -0.95 -28.72 -0.69
CA MET A 1 -0.53 -28.74 0.72
C MET A 1 -1.22 -27.59 1.42
N PRO A 2 -1.95 -27.80 2.51
CA PRO A 2 -2.59 -26.72 3.25
C PRO A 2 -1.50 -25.87 3.92
N ILE A 3 -1.66 -24.55 3.82
CA ILE A 3 -0.86 -23.57 4.57
C ILE A 3 -1.02 -23.93 6.05
N ASN A 4 0.08 -24.30 6.71
CA ASN A 4 0.08 -24.69 8.12
C ASN A 4 -0.34 -23.48 8.99
N ARG A 5 -1.65 -23.32 9.19
CA ARG A 5 -2.20 -22.39 10.18
C ARG A 5 -2.18 -23.11 11.53
N PRO A 6 -1.55 -22.56 12.57
CA PRO A 6 -1.72 -23.10 13.91
C PRO A 6 -3.16 -22.84 14.35
N SER A 7 -4.05 -23.75 14.03
CA SER A 7 -5.51 -23.62 14.19
C SER A 7 -5.97 -23.68 15.65
N GLN A 8 -5.09 -23.96 16.63
CA GLN A 8 -5.45 -24.12 18.05
C GLN A 8 -4.41 -23.57 19.04
N ALA A 9 -3.44 -22.76 18.58
CA ALA A 9 -2.46 -22.18 19.50
C ALA A 9 -3.08 -21.09 20.38
N LYS A 10 -2.70 -21.07 21.69
CA LYS A 10 -3.11 -20.02 22.64
C LYS A 10 -2.89 -18.63 22.02
N PRO A 11 -3.76 -17.64 22.23
CA PRO A 11 -3.71 -16.31 21.54
C PRO A 11 -2.34 -15.61 21.62
N ARG A 12 -1.60 -15.81 22.71
CA ARG A 12 -0.23 -15.31 22.89
C ARG A 12 0.78 -15.92 21.91
N LEU A 13 0.70 -17.24 21.68
CA LEU A 13 1.61 -17.94 20.76
C LEU A 13 1.36 -17.51 19.31
N ARG A 14 0.10 -17.38 18.92
CA ARG A 14 -0.30 -16.88 17.60
C ARG A 14 0.20 -15.45 17.35
N ARG A 15 0.11 -14.55 18.34
CA ARG A 15 0.65 -13.18 18.23
C ARG A 15 2.16 -13.19 18.05
N ARG A 16 2.91 -13.98 18.83
CA ARG A 16 4.36 -14.10 18.69
C ARG A 16 4.76 -14.65 17.32
N TYR A 17 4.06 -15.67 16.83
CA TYR A 17 4.30 -16.23 15.51
C TYR A 17 4.09 -15.19 14.40
N LEU A 18 2.98 -14.44 14.44
CA LEU A 18 2.71 -13.37 13.47
C LEU A 18 3.73 -12.24 13.57
N ALA A 19 4.10 -11.80 14.77
CA ALA A 19 5.14 -10.79 14.97
C ALA A 19 6.46 -11.21 14.32
N ARG A 20 6.89 -12.47 14.56
CA ARG A 20 8.12 -12.99 13.96
C ARG A 20 8.03 -13.08 12.42
N ARG A 21 6.88 -13.46 11.87
CA ARG A 21 6.68 -13.41 10.40
C ARG A 21 6.81 -12.01 9.83
N LEU A 22 6.33 -10.98 10.52
CA LEU A 22 6.50 -9.57 10.12
C LEU A 22 7.98 -9.12 10.18
N GLU A 23 8.74 -9.54 11.20
CA GLU A 23 10.18 -9.27 11.28
C GLU A 23 10.95 -9.90 10.11
N ILE A 24 10.65 -11.17 9.80
CA ILE A 24 11.22 -11.87 8.63
C ILE A 24 10.86 -11.15 7.33
N LEU A 25 9.62 -10.70 7.20
CA LEU A 25 9.16 -9.94 6.06
C LEU A 25 9.97 -8.66 5.85
N ARG A 26 10.26 -7.93 6.94
CA ARG A 26 11.08 -6.71 6.89
C ARG A 26 12.49 -7.00 6.39
N ALA A 27 13.11 -8.06 6.91
CA ALA A 27 14.42 -8.49 6.48
C ALA A 27 14.41 -8.89 4.99
N ALA A 28 13.44 -9.69 4.58
CA ALA A 28 13.30 -10.11 3.17
C ALA A 28 13.06 -8.92 2.23
N GLY A 29 12.24 -7.94 2.64
CA GLY A 29 12.00 -6.72 1.85
C GLY A 29 13.26 -5.91 1.60
N LYS A 30 14.17 -5.82 2.59
CA LYS A 30 15.50 -5.19 2.42
C LYS A 30 16.35 -5.96 1.41
N GLU A 31 16.43 -7.27 1.52
CA GLU A 31 17.21 -8.11 0.60
C GLU A 31 16.66 -8.05 -0.84
N PHE A 32 15.33 -8.08 -1.00
CA PHE A 32 14.71 -7.93 -2.32
C PHE A 32 14.99 -6.57 -2.97
N ARG A 33 15.11 -5.50 -2.19
CA ARG A 33 15.51 -4.19 -2.72
C ARG A 33 16.98 -4.13 -3.12
N LEU A 34 17.86 -4.70 -2.30
CA LEU A 34 19.31 -4.63 -2.53
C LEU A 34 19.77 -5.50 -3.67
N ARG A 35 19.27 -6.71 -3.77
CA ARG A 35 19.75 -7.76 -4.70
C ARG A 35 18.74 -8.13 -5.78
N GLY A 36 17.49 -7.69 -5.66
CA GLY A 36 16.40 -8.18 -6.48
C GLY A 36 15.83 -9.50 -5.97
N PHE A 37 14.58 -9.79 -6.36
CA PHE A 37 13.87 -11.00 -5.93
C PHE A 37 14.50 -12.28 -6.48
N ALA A 38 14.98 -12.27 -7.73
CA ALA A 38 15.56 -13.45 -8.37
C ALA A 38 16.81 -13.92 -7.62
N GLU A 39 17.71 -13.01 -7.32
CA GLU A 39 19.04 -13.28 -6.73
C GLU A 39 18.98 -13.51 -5.21
N THR A 40 17.90 -13.11 -4.54
CA THR A 40 17.76 -13.31 -3.10
C THR A 40 17.36 -14.75 -2.79
N GLY A 41 18.18 -15.45 -2.01
CA GLY A 41 17.89 -16.81 -1.51
C GLY A 41 17.31 -16.83 -0.10
N MET A 42 16.77 -17.99 0.31
CA MET A 42 16.26 -18.19 1.68
C MET A 42 17.38 -18.07 2.75
N ARG A 43 18.63 -18.37 2.38
CA ARG A 43 19.78 -18.20 3.30
C ARG A 43 20.08 -16.73 3.56
N ASP A 44 20.03 -15.89 2.53
CA ASP A 44 20.21 -14.43 2.68
C ASP A 44 19.16 -13.84 3.59
N ILE A 45 17.90 -14.22 3.39
CA ILE A 45 16.78 -13.78 4.24
C ILE A 45 16.94 -14.28 5.67
N ALA A 46 17.39 -15.52 5.89
CA ALA A 46 17.62 -16.05 7.23
C ALA A 46 18.70 -15.24 7.96
N THR A 47 19.82 -14.98 7.30
CA THR A 47 20.91 -14.16 7.85
C THR A 47 20.42 -12.75 8.18
N ALA A 48 19.71 -12.10 7.27
CA ALA A 48 19.16 -10.74 7.47
C ALA A 48 18.10 -10.67 8.59
N ALA A 49 17.41 -11.80 8.87
CA ALA A 49 16.42 -11.91 9.93
C ALA A 49 16.98 -12.42 11.28
N ASP A 50 18.30 -12.61 11.36
CA ASP A 50 18.96 -13.22 12.51
C ASP A 50 18.35 -14.59 12.87
N LEU A 51 18.28 -15.47 11.85
CA LEU A 51 17.76 -16.83 11.96
C LEU A 51 18.70 -17.84 11.30
N SER A 52 18.70 -19.07 11.80
CA SER A 52 19.22 -20.18 11.00
C SER A 52 18.27 -20.49 9.83
N PRO A 53 18.76 -21.00 8.70
CA PRO A 53 17.90 -21.40 7.58
C PRO A 53 16.81 -22.39 8.01
N ALA A 54 17.14 -23.36 8.87
CA ALA A 54 16.18 -24.33 9.41
C ALA A 54 15.05 -23.64 10.21
N ASN A 55 15.39 -22.62 10.99
CA ASN A 55 14.39 -21.88 11.76
C ASN A 55 13.50 -21.00 10.85
N LEU A 56 14.06 -20.39 9.79
CA LEU A 56 13.27 -19.66 8.80
C LEU A 56 12.21 -20.55 8.13
N TYR A 57 12.54 -21.79 7.80
CA TYR A 57 11.60 -22.75 7.20
C TYR A 57 10.41 -23.12 8.10
N ASN A 58 10.50 -22.90 9.42
CA ASN A 58 9.35 -23.03 10.33
C ASN A 58 8.29 -21.93 10.12
N TYR A 59 8.66 -20.82 9.48
CA TYR A 59 7.79 -19.67 9.24
C TYR A 59 7.34 -19.56 7.79
N PHE A 60 8.24 -19.88 6.82
CA PHE A 60 8.00 -19.75 5.39
C PHE A 60 8.70 -20.87 4.62
N HIS A 61 7.96 -21.53 3.74
CA HIS A 61 8.51 -22.63 2.93
C HIS A 61 9.31 -22.15 1.70
N GLY A 62 9.32 -20.83 1.41
CA GLY A 62 10.09 -20.26 0.31
C GLY A 62 9.82 -18.76 0.14
N LYS A 63 10.65 -18.11 -0.67
CA LYS A 63 10.58 -16.66 -0.90
C LYS A 63 9.25 -16.19 -1.53
N HIS A 64 8.60 -17.04 -2.32
CA HIS A 64 7.27 -16.74 -2.87
C HIS A 64 6.19 -16.68 -1.78
N GLU A 65 6.29 -17.49 -0.73
CA GLU A 65 5.36 -17.41 0.41
C GLU A 65 5.59 -16.13 1.22
N ILE A 66 6.83 -15.67 1.36
CA ILE A 66 7.15 -14.38 1.99
C ILE A 66 6.55 -13.24 1.17
N LEU A 67 6.76 -13.26 -0.15
CA LEU A 67 6.20 -12.26 -1.07
C LEU A 67 4.67 -12.22 -1.02
N PHE A 68 4.04 -13.39 -1.06
CA PHE A 68 2.59 -13.52 -0.90
C PHE A 68 2.11 -12.94 0.43
N PHE A 69 2.76 -13.31 1.54
CA PHE A 69 2.40 -12.84 2.86
C PHE A 69 2.50 -11.31 2.98
N CYS A 70 3.51 -10.70 2.35
CA CYS A 70 3.64 -9.25 2.28
C CYS A 70 2.42 -8.61 1.63
N GLN A 71 2.08 -9.03 0.42
CA GLN A 71 0.95 -8.47 -0.34
C GLN A 71 -0.39 -8.76 0.36
N ASP A 72 -0.53 -9.93 0.96
CA ASP A 72 -1.73 -10.34 1.69
C ASP A 72 -1.98 -9.46 2.92
N VAL A 73 -0.96 -9.21 3.74
CA VAL A 73 -1.03 -8.34 4.92
C VAL A 73 -1.32 -6.89 4.51
N SER A 74 -0.66 -6.39 3.47
CA SER A 74 -0.90 -5.03 2.97
C SER A 74 -2.34 -4.85 2.49
N LEU A 75 -2.87 -5.81 1.73
CA LEU A 75 -4.27 -5.78 1.29
C LEU A 75 -5.26 -5.87 2.45
N ASP A 76 -4.99 -6.70 3.46
CA ASP A 76 -5.85 -6.76 4.65
C ASP A 76 -5.89 -5.43 5.39
N ARG A 77 -4.77 -4.72 5.50
CA ARG A 77 -4.70 -3.38 6.10
C ARG A 77 -5.46 -2.34 5.29
N MET A 78 -5.28 -2.35 3.96
CA MET A 78 -6.00 -1.44 3.06
C MET A 78 -7.52 -1.66 3.13
N ILE A 79 -7.97 -2.93 3.13
CA ILE A 79 -9.38 -3.29 3.27
C ILE A 79 -9.91 -2.87 4.64
N ALA A 80 -9.17 -3.09 5.71
CA ALA A 80 -9.58 -2.68 7.06
C ALA A 80 -9.76 -1.16 7.16
N ALA A 81 -8.80 -0.38 6.61
CA ALA A 81 -8.90 1.08 6.57
C ALA A 81 -10.09 1.58 5.73
N LEU A 82 -10.36 0.93 4.59
CA LEU A 82 -11.54 1.21 3.76
C LEU A 82 -12.83 0.92 4.53
N ASP A 83 -12.93 -0.24 5.18
CA ASP A 83 -14.11 -0.64 5.96
C ASP A 83 -14.32 0.29 7.16
N GLU A 84 -13.26 0.77 7.81
CA GLU A 84 -13.31 1.78 8.86
C GLU A 84 -13.78 3.14 8.33
N ALA A 85 -13.18 3.64 7.26
CA ALA A 85 -13.55 4.89 6.62
C ALA A 85 -15.05 4.92 6.24
N ARG A 86 -15.58 3.79 5.75
CA ARG A 86 -16.99 3.67 5.38
C ARG A 86 -17.95 3.84 6.56
N ARG A 87 -17.53 3.43 7.77
CA ARG A 87 -18.35 3.54 9.01
C ARG A 87 -18.38 4.96 9.57
N LEU A 88 -17.42 5.79 9.23
CA LEU A 88 -17.35 7.16 9.75
C LEU A 88 -18.51 8.01 9.21
N ARG A 89 -19.06 8.89 10.08
CA ARG A 89 -20.05 9.89 9.70
C ARG A 89 -19.35 11.17 9.25
N THR A 90 -18.74 11.12 8.06
CA THR A 90 -17.98 12.24 7.48
C THR A 90 -18.16 12.28 5.96
N SER A 91 -17.62 13.31 5.32
CA SER A 91 -17.70 13.51 3.86
C SER A 91 -17.04 12.39 3.07
N ALA A 92 -17.43 12.23 1.79
CA ALA A 92 -16.82 11.26 0.89
C ALA A 92 -15.33 11.58 0.65
N ALA A 93 -14.98 12.86 0.55
CA ALA A 93 -13.60 13.32 0.41
C ALA A 93 -12.75 12.93 1.64
N ALA A 94 -13.26 13.14 2.85
CA ALA A 94 -12.56 12.74 4.07
C ALA A 94 -12.34 11.22 4.15
N LYS A 95 -13.35 10.42 3.76
CA LYS A 95 -13.23 8.97 3.68
C LYS A 95 -12.19 8.53 2.65
N LEU A 96 -12.22 9.14 1.46
CA LEU A 96 -11.27 8.84 0.40
C LEU A 96 -9.83 9.22 0.80
N ARG A 97 -9.66 10.33 1.55
CA ARG A 97 -8.36 10.71 2.11
C ARG A 97 -7.79 9.62 3.01
N ILE A 98 -8.58 9.09 3.94
CA ILE A 98 -8.15 7.99 4.82
C ILE A 98 -7.69 6.79 4.00
N VAL A 99 -8.44 6.44 2.96
CA VAL A 99 -8.12 5.30 2.09
C VAL A 99 -6.82 5.53 1.33
N ILE A 100 -6.62 6.72 0.74
CA ILE A 100 -5.39 7.08 0.01
C ILE A 100 -4.17 7.07 0.94
N LEU A 101 -4.27 7.70 2.11
CA LEU A 101 -3.18 7.73 3.08
C LEU A 101 -2.80 6.33 3.56
N SER A 102 -3.80 5.48 3.85
CA SER A 102 -3.55 4.10 4.26
C SER A 102 -2.93 3.28 3.14
N HIS A 103 -3.39 3.44 1.89
CA HIS A 103 -2.84 2.75 0.73
C HIS A 103 -1.35 3.09 0.55
N LEU A 104 -1.01 4.38 0.47
CA LEU A 104 0.37 4.81 0.26
C LEU A 104 1.29 4.44 1.43
N ARG A 105 0.79 4.48 2.65
CA ARG A 105 1.53 3.95 3.80
C ARG A 105 1.84 2.46 3.64
N CYS A 106 0.89 1.66 3.16
CA CYS A 106 1.10 0.23 2.94
C CYS A 106 2.08 -0.08 1.80
N VAL A 107 2.14 0.76 0.76
CA VAL A 107 2.98 0.48 -0.43
C VAL A 107 4.33 1.19 -0.41
N LEU A 108 4.47 2.33 0.32
CA LEU A 108 5.70 3.11 0.38
C LEU A 108 6.45 2.94 1.70
N ASP A 109 5.80 2.46 2.76
CA ASP A 109 6.45 2.27 4.05
C ASP A 109 7.62 1.27 3.88
N GLU A 110 8.81 1.69 4.32
CA GLU A 110 10.07 0.98 4.16
C GLU A 110 10.04 -0.45 4.66
N VAL A 111 9.13 -0.71 5.57
CA VAL A 111 9.16 -1.90 6.36
C VAL A 111 8.48 -3.07 5.67
N GLU A 112 7.49 -2.84 4.83
CA GLU A 112 6.62 -3.94 4.41
C GLU A 112 6.30 -4.00 2.91
N GLY A 113 6.54 -2.91 2.12
CA GLY A 113 5.77 -2.84 0.89
C GLY A 113 6.50 -2.65 -0.42
N SER A 114 7.47 -1.76 -0.51
CA SER A 114 7.86 -1.23 -1.82
C SER A 114 8.37 -2.26 -2.83
N ALA A 115 9.24 -3.17 -2.42
CA ALA A 115 9.78 -4.19 -3.33
C ALA A 115 8.74 -5.28 -3.69
N ALA A 116 7.88 -5.66 -2.76
CA ALA A 116 6.89 -6.71 -2.97
C ALA A 116 5.77 -6.30 -3.93
N HIS A 117 5.37 -5.02 -3.93
CA HIS A 117 4.33 -4.53 -4.83
C HIS A 117 4.80 -4.42 -6.28
N LEU A 118 6.10 -4.28 -6.53
CA LEU A 118 6.67 -4.34 -7.89
C LEU A 118 6.66 -5.75 -8.50
N LEU A 119 6.56 -6.79 -7.67
CA LEU A 119 6.74 -8.19 -8.05
C LEU A 119 5.39 -8.94 -8.21
N THR A 120 4.36 -8.25 -8.64
CA THR A 120 3.01 -8.85 -8.78
C THR A 120 2.98 -10.10 -9.67
N ASN A 121 3.86 -10.18 -10.67
CA ASN A 121 3.94 -11.30 -11.61
C ASN A 121 4.88 -12.42 -11.15
N ALA A 122 5.60 -12.25 -10.05
CA ALA A 122 6.55 -13.25 -9.56
C ALA A 122 5.88 -14.39 -8.76
N LEU A 123 4.60 -14.26 -8.45
CA LEU A 123 3.88 -15.27 -7.66
C LEU A 123 3.32 -16.40 -8.53
N PRO A 124 3.35 -17.65 -8.02
CA PRO A 124 2.65 -18.76 -8.65
C PRO A 124 1.14 -18.47 -8.82
N PRO A 125 0.49 -18.99 -9.89
CA PRO A 125 -0.91 -18.67 -10.22
C PRO A 125 -1.90 -18.91 -9.09
N ARG A 126 -1.68 -19.93 -8.25
CA ARG A 126 -2.53 -20.23 -7.09
C ARG A 126 -2.51 -19.09 -6.06
N LEU A 127 -1.32 -18.54 -5.76
CA LEU A 127 -1.17 -17.46 -4.81
C LEU A 127 -1.68 -16.13 -5.39
N GLN A 128 -1.45 -15.92 -6.69
CA GLN A 128 -2.00 -14.75 -7.38
C GLN A 128 -3.54 -14.70 -7.28
N ARG A 129 -4.24 -15.82 -7.55
CA ARG A 129 -5.71 -15.86 -7.47
C ARG A 129 -6.25 -15.44 -6.10
N ALA A 130 -5.60 -15.85 -5.02
CA ALA A 130 -6.00 -15.45 -3.67
C ALA A 130 -5.90 -13.92 -3.44
N LEU A 131 -4.86 -13.29 -4.01
CA LEU A 131 -4.69 -11.83 -3.92
C LEU A 131 -5.67 -11.07 -4.84
N VAL A 132 -5.98 -11.63 -6.02
CA VAL A 132 -6.96 -11.02 -6.95
C VAL A 132 -8.30 -10.81 -6.25
N VAL A 133 -8.82 -11.81 -5.55
CA VAL A 133 -10.09 -11.69 -4.80
C VAL A 133 -10.06 -10.52 -3.81
N LYS A 134 -8.95 -10.33 -3.11
CA LYS A 134 -8.80 -9.21 -2.16
C LYS A 134 -8.65 -7.85 -2.88
N ARG A 135 -7.93 -7.82 -4.01
CA ARG A 135 -7.78 -6.61 -4.83
C ARG A 135 -9.12 -6.16 -5.41
N ASP A 136 -9.90 -7.11 -5.95
CA ASP A 136 -11.23 -6.83 -6.49
C ASP A 136 -12.17 -6.29 -5.40
N ARG A 137 -12.15 -6.88 -4.21
CA ARG A 137 -12.90 -6.37 -3.06
C ARG A 137 -12.49 -4.93 -2.69
N TYR A 138 -11.19 -4.65 -2.68
CA TYR A 138 -10.67 -3.33 -2.36
C TYR A 138 -11.06 -2.30 -3.42
N GLU A 139 -10.84 -2.61 -4.72
CA GLU A 139 -11.23 -1.74 -5.85
C GLU A 139 -12.73 -1.45 -5.81
N GLU A 140 -13.56 -2.47 -5.64
CA GLU A 140 -15.02 -2.31 -5.55
C GLU A 140 -15.41 -1.40 -4.38
N GLY A 141 -14.76 -1.53 -3.24
CA GLY A 141 -15.01 -0.65 -2.10
C GLY A 141 -14.64 0.80 -2.35
N VAL A 142 -13.53 1.07 -3.03
CA VAL A 142 -13.13 2.43 -3.45
C VAL A 142 -14.14 2.99 -4.46
N ARG A 143 -14.57 2.18 -5.44
CA ARG A 143 -15.60 2.53 -6.44
C ARG A 143 -16.90 2.96 -5.77
N GLN A 144 -17.38 2.18 -4.80
CA GLN A 144 -18.60 2.49 -4.06
C GLN A 144 -18.50 3.80 -3.26
N LEU A 145 -17.32 4.09 -2.71
CA LEU A 145 -17.07 5.34 -1.99
C LEU A 145 -17.13 6.54 -2.93
N ILE A 146 -16.47 6.45 -4.12
CA ILE A 146 -16.52 7.50 -5.14
C ILE A 146 -17.97 7.68 -5.66
N ALA A 147 -18.67 6.58 -5.94
CA ALA A 147 -20.07 6.62 -6.37
C ALA A 147 -20.97 7.30 -5.31
N ALA A 148 -20.73 7.08 -4.04
CA ALA A 148 -21.48 7.74 -2.97
C ALA A 148 -21.21 9.26 -2.95
N GLY A 149 -19.97 9.69 -3.14
CA GLY A 149 -19.59 11.10 -3.26
C GLY A 149 -20.22 11.79 -4.48
N ALA A 150 -20.27 11.10 -5.63
CA ALA A 150 -20.93 11.62 -6.83
C ALA A 150 -22.46 11.76 -6.63
N ARG A 151 -23.09 10.75 -6.01
CA ARG A 151 -24.54 10.83 -5.70
C ARG A 151 -24.91 11.92 -4.69
N SER A 152 -24.02 12.22 -3.75
CA SER A 152 -24.25 13.33 -2.79
C SER A 152 -23.96 14.72 -3.36
N GLY A 153 -23.41 14.81 -4.59
CA GLY A 153 -22.99 16.07 -5.20
C GLY A 153 -21.66 16.62 -4.63
N GLU A 154 -20.98 15.87 -3.77
CA GLU A 154 -19.66 16.25 -3.26
C GLU A 154 -18.57 16.07 -4.34
N PHE A 155 -18.68 14.99 -5.12
CA PHE A 155 -17.83 14.75 -6.28
C PHE A 155 -18.54 15.08 -7.58
N VAL A 156 -17.78 15.40 -8.62
CA VAL A 156 -18.30 15.58 -9.98
C VAL A 156 -18.99 14.32 -10.47
N ALA A 157 -19.97 14.47 -11.36
CA ALA A 157 -20.55 13.34 -12.06
C ALA A 157 -19.47 12.66 -12.91
N CYS A 158 -19.16 11.41 -12.61
CA CYS A 158 -18.11 10.64 -13.28
C CYS A 158 -18.49 9.16 -13.34
N ASP A 159 -17.79 8.38 -14.17
CA ASP A 159 -17.80 6.93 -14.06
C ASP A 159 -16.98 6.52 -12.81
N PRO A 160 -17.62 5.94 -11.77
CA PRO A 160 -16.91 5.57 -10.55
C PRO A 160 -15.86 4.48 -10.76
N ALA A 161 -16.03 3.62 -11.77
CA ALA A 161 -15.06 2.57 -12.08
C ALA A 161 -13.79 3.15 -12.69
N LEU A 162 -13.96 4.08 -13.64
CA LEU A 162 -12.83 4.78 -14.25
C LEU A 162 -12.09 5.66 -13.24
N ALA A 163 -12.83 6.39 -12.41
CA ALA A 163 -12.25 7.24 -11.37
C ALA A 163 -11.48 6.42 -10.31
N ALA A 164 -12.03 5.28 -9.86
CA ALA A 164 -11.33 4.38 -8.95
C ALA A 164 -10.03 3.84 -9.56
N ARG A 165 -10.05 3.44 -10.83
CA ARG A 165 -8.84 2.96 -11.53
C ARG A 165 -7.80 4.07 -11.70
N ALA A 166 -8.20 5.30 -11.98
CA ALA A 166 -7.29 6.44 -12.05
C ALA A 166 -6.60 6.70 -10.69
N VAL A 167 -7.40 6.72 -9.61
CA VAL A 167 -6.88 6.87 -8.24
C VAL A 167 -5.92 5.72 -7.90
N LEU A 168 -6.37 4.47 -7.99
CA LEU A 168 -5.56 3.31 -7.63
C LEU A 168 -4.33 3.14 -8.54
N GLY A 169 -4.45 3.46 -9.81
CA GLY A 169 -3.33 3.47 -10.76
C GLY A 169 -2.23 4.44 -10.35
N ALA A 170 -2.60 5.67 -9.98
CA ALA A 170 -1.66 6.67 -9.49
C ALA A 170 -0.96 6.19 -8.19
N LEU A 171 -1.73 5.66 -7.23
CA LEU A 171 -1.18 5.15 -5.97
C LEU A 171 -0.23 3.97 -6.18
N ASN A 172 -0.62 2.99 -7.00
CA ASN A 172 0.21 1.82 -7.29
C ASN A 172 1.50 2.16 -8.05
N TRP A 173 1.44 3.19 -8.94
CA TRP A 173 2.62 3.61 -9.70
C TRP A 173 3.68 4.29 -8.83
N SER A 174 3.30 4.86 -7.69
CA SER A 174 4.22 5.57 -6.78
C SER A 174 5.40 4.71 -6.31
N VAL A 175 5.20 3.41 -6.17
CA VAL A 175 6.25 2.45 -5.79
C VAL A 175 7.43 2.42 -6.77
N ARG A 176 7.18 2.75 -8.05
CA ARG A 176 8.21 2.69 -9.10
C ARG A 176 9.26 3.80 -9.01
N TRP A 177 8.86 4.95 -8.53
CA TRP A 177 9.72 6.13 -8.48
C TRP A 177 10.03 6.61 -7.06
N PHE A 178 9.35 6.08 -6.05
CA PHE A 178 9.63 6.42 -4.66
C PHE A 178 11.04 5.98 -4.27
N ASN A 179 11.78 6.95 -3.71
CA ASN A 179 13.09 6.70 -3.14
C ASN A 179 13.05 7.09 -1.65
N PRO A 180 13.25 6.14 -0.71
CA PRO A 180 13.27 6.44 0.73
C PRO A 180 14.32 7.49 1.12
N ASP A 181 15.45 7.52 0.39
CA ASP A 181 16.53 8.50 0.62
C ASP A 181 16.33 9.80 -0.17
N GLY A 182 15.16 9.95 -0.79
CA GLY A 182 14.80 11.12 -1.59
C GLY A 182 14.36 12.32 -0.75
N PRO A 183 14.06 13.45 -1.41
CA PRO A 183 13.69 14.69 -0.73
C PRO A 183 12.29 14.69 -0.11
N LEU A 184 11.44 13.71 -0.44
CA LEU A 184 10.06 13.58 0.04
C LEU A 184 9.89 12.28 0.81
N THR A 185 9.33 12.38 1.99
CA THR A 185 8.92 11.23 2.79
C THR A 185 7.67 10.55 2.22
N ALA A 186 7.45 9.30 2.56
CA ALA A 186 6.22 8.58 2.21
C ALA A 186 4.94 9.31 2.68
N ALA A 187 5.01 9.98 3.84
CA ALA A 187 3.89 10.75 4.39
C ALA A 187 3.59 12.01 3.54
N GLU A 188 4.62 12.77 3.15
CA GLU A 188 4.44 13.96 2.30
C GLU A 188 3.90 13.60 0.92
N ILE A 189 4.36 12.48 0.35
CA ILE A 189 3.82 11.95 -0.91
C ILE A 189 2.35 11.56 -0.73
N ALA A 190 2.01 10.87 0.37
CA ALA A 190 0.64 10.45 0.63
C ALA A 190 -0.32 11.64 0.78
N ASP A 191 0.08 12.68 1.51
CA ASP A 191 -0.70 13.90 1.66
C ASP A 191 -0.87 14.64 0.32
N GLY A 192 0.21 14.78 -0.46
CA GLY A 192 0.15 15.41 -1.78
C GLY A 192 -0.76 14.65 -2.74
N PHE A 193 -0.66 13.32 -2.80
CA PHE A 193 -1.54 12.50 -3.63
C PHE A 193 -3.01 12.61 -3.20
N ALA A 194 -3.28 12.58 -1.89
CA ALA A 194 -4.62 12.76 -1.39
C ALA A 194 -5.20 14.11 -1.82
N ASP A 195 -4.43 15.18 -1.71
CA ASP A 195 -4.86 16.52 -2.11
C ASP A 195 -5.12 16.61 -3.62
N TYR A 196 -4.21 16.13 -4.47
CA TYR A 196 -4.36 16.21 -5.93
C TYR A 196 -5.53 15.34 -6.43
N LEU A 197 -5.62 14.10 -5.97
CA LEU A 197 -6.63 13.15 -6.47
C LEU A 197 -8.03 13.53 -5.98
N ILE A 198 -8.18 14.00 -4.73
CA ILE A 198 -9.47 14.44 -4.21
C ILE A 198 -9.90 15.73 -4.89
N ARG A 199 -9.00 16.71 -5.10
CA ARG A 199 -9.32 17.94 -5.83
C ARG A 199 -9.84 17.66 -7.24
N GLY A 200 -9.26 16.65 -7.92
CA GLY A 200 -9.74 16.24 -9.24
C GLY A 200 -11.15 15.65 -9.25
N LEU A 201 -11.64 15.19 -8.10
CA LEU A 201 -12.98 14.61 -7.96
C LEU A 201 -14.02 15.60 -7.43
N LEU A 202 -13.62 16.66 -6.70
CA LEU A 202 -14.57 17.59 -6.07
C LEU A 202 -15.40 18.37 -7.08
N ALA A 203 -16.72 18.40 -6.88
CA ALA A 203 -17.64 19.23 -7.66
C ALA A 203 -17.38 20.73 -7.45
N LYS A 204 -16.89 21.13 -6.26
CA LYS A 204 -16.47 22.49 -5.92
C LYS A 204 -15.11 22.44 -5.25
N PRO A 205 -14.01 22.61 -5.99
CA PRO A 205 -12.64 22.51 -5.46
C PRO A 205 -12.35 23.45 -4.28
N GLU A 206 -13.01 24.60 -4.22
CA GLU A 206 -12.87 25.59 -3.13
C GLU A 206 -13.37 25.07 -1.76
N ALA A 207 -14.24 24.06 -1.75
CA ALA A 207 -14.72 23.43 -0.52
C ALA A 207 -13.64 22.68 0.25
N LEU A 208 -12.51 22.33 -0.41
CA LEU A 208 -11.36 21.69 0.24
C LEU A 208 -10.63 22.61 1.21
N GLN A 209 -10.59 23.93 0.95
CA GLN A 209 -9.92 24.89 1.82
C GLN A 209 -10.60 24.99 3.18
N ARG A 210 -11.90 24.74 3.27
CA ARG A 210 -12.66 24.76 4.54
C ARG A 210 -12.48 23.49 5.37
N ALA A 211 -12.27 22.33 4.71
CA ALA A 211 -12.03 21.06 5.41
C ALA A 211 -10.58 20.95 5.93
N ALA A 212 -9.62 21.58 5.26
CA ALA A 212 -8.22 21.64 5.68
C ALA A 212 -7.96 22.66 6.80
N SER A 213 -8.77 23.72 6.91
CA SER A 213 -8.62 24.76 7.91
C SER A 213 -9.22 24.42 9.29
N GLY A 214 -9.89 23.28 9.43
CA GLY A 214 -10.37 22.73 10.71
C GLY A 214 -9.30 21.99 11.53
N GLY A 215 -8.10 21.81 11.01
CA GLY A 215 -6.94 21.24 11.69
C GLY A 215 -5.68 21.96 11.25
N ALA A 216 -5.08 22.72 12.14
CA ALA A 216 -3.87 23.51 11.87
C ALA A 216 -2.71 22.61 11.44
N VAL A 217 -2.53 22.42 10.13
CA VAL A 217 -1.30 21.89 9.56
C VAL A 217 -0.51 23.07 8.99
N ARG A 218 0.59 23.43 9.68
CA ARG A 218 1.56 24.42 9.22
C ARG A 218 2.09 24.06 7.85
N ARG A 219 1.92 24.97 6.90
CA ARG A 219 2.52 24.91 5.55
C ARG A 219 4.04 25.00 5.68
N ALA A 220 4.75 24.00 5.19
CA ALA A 220 6.09 24.16 4.63
C ALA A 220 5.97 23.94 3.12
N GLY A 221 5.66 25.01 2.40
CA GLY A 221 5.60 24.99 0.94
C GLY A 221 6.93 25.45 0.36
N LYS A 222 7.74 24.55 -0.18
CA LYS A 222 8.69 24.89 -1.25
C LYS A 222 8.11 24.36 -2.57
N PRO A 223 8.13 25.14 -3.67
CA PRO A 223 7.64 24.68 -4.97
C PRO A 223 8.53 23.54 -5.46
N ILE A 224 7.89 22.46 -5.95
CA ILE A 224 8.57 21.35 -6.62
C ILE A 224 9.09 21.89 -7.95
N SER A 225 10.37 22.25 -8.01
CA SER A 225 11.05 22.61 -9.25
C SER A 225 11.27 21.36 -10.09
N HIS A 226 10.92 21.44 -11.38
CA HIS A 226 11.03 20.42 -12.41
C HIS A 226 12.43 19.77 -12.46
N HIS A 227 12.55 18.56 -11.92
CA HIS A 227 13.75 17.74 -12.06
C HIS A 227 13.54 16.50 -12.95
N LEU A 228 12.43 16.45 -13.68
CA LEU A 228 12.11 15.35 -14.61
C LEU A 228 12.75 15.47 -16.01
N ALA A 229 13.49 16.57 -16.30
CA ALA A 229 13.95 16.87 -17.65
C ALA A 229 15.41 16.42 -17.98
N ARG A 230 16.14 15.69 -17.14
CA ARG A 230 17.56 15.38 -17.40
C ARG A 230 17.95 13.91 -17.41
N ARG A 231 17.06 12.97 -17.72
CA ARG A 231 17.44 11.57 -17.93
C ARG A 231 17.00 10.94 -19.26
N ALA A 232 16.64 11.74 -20.25
CA ALA A 232 16.27 11.26 -21.59
C ALA A 232 17.35 11.55 -22.66
N SER A 233 18.59 11.87 -22.29
CA SER A 233 19.65 12.17 -23.25
C SER A 233 21.00 11.57 -22.83
N ALA A 234 21.02 10.27 -22.53
CA ALA A 234 22.26 9.48 -22.51
C ALA A 234 21.87 7.99 -22.53
N ALA A 235 21.55 7.47 -23.70
CA ALA A 235 21.75 6.09 -24.16
C ALA A 235 21.69 6.09 -25.69
#